data_a655f788fb4061e473685a8e663bdbb0
#
_entry.id   a655f788fb4061e473685a8e663bdbb0
#
_cell.length_a   1.000
_cell.length_b   1.000
_cell.length_c   1.000
_cell.angle_alpha   90.00
_cell.angle_beta   90.00
_cell.angle_gamma   90.00
#
_symmetry.space_group_name_H-M   'P 1'
#
loop_
_entity.id
_entity.type
_entity.pdbx_description
1 polymer ?
#
loop_
_entity_poly.entity_id
_entity_poly.type
_entity_poly.pdbx_seq_one_letter_code
_entity_poly.pdbx_strand_id
1 'polypeptide(L)'
;MLNITKNDLTKIKEPLRYTGGEYGEVIKNESEIQIRVALCYPNLYDIGMNNYTTMYLYSLLNSKKGIYAERFFMPDLDIEKLLINNNQNLFSLETKKEMNCFDFAIFVLHDEIEYINVACMLKLSKINNKDSKGPIIIGMIDNFEFKHCNLDNIFDIFVYGNKSVIYNDILFRYGVYKSQKLSISDYLYSINSIENVVVPCIDSNKKIEIENKLQRKIQDEKIFPMIPVSNISSINQRLNIKYNSNILKLYQDIIKLIKNTGITNLNFIDVTNDYTSMLMLIKNLKKSYPFLKITIQNLLFSQDALEIYTYTGMISSNINFEIFSKSIKRKELDYIMESIELAIKNGAKKIHLKVNIGCIDETYHDLEKLSCFINKIKEKVSIYSTVKFSVKFCYEVGCNIENIELKEKFLKEKLNNISFSFEDINLVKLRSILKTPNVNIPALIDKAVNSGIRVYNENLDLDLLKLKKLFMELEM
;
A
#
# COMPACT_ATOMS: atom_id res chain seq x y z
N MET A 1 -14.62 -28.21 -3.01
CA MET A 1 -14.07 -28.08 -4.37
C MET A 1 -14.66 -26.87 -5.01
N LEU A 2 -13.84 -26.06 -5.64
CA LEU A 2 -14.30 -24.86 -6.36
C LEU A 2 -15.22 -25.30 -7.50
N ASN A 3 -16.47 -24.87 -7.49
CA ASN A 3 -17.45 -25.20 -8.55
C ASN A 3 -17.48 -24.11 -9.64
N ILE A 4 -16.34 -23.51 -9.94
CA ILE A 4 -16.21 -22.59 -11.08
C ILE A 4 -16.03 -23.47 -12.33
N THR A 5 -17.00 -23.45 -13.21
CA THR A 5 -16.97 -24.19 -14.47
C THR A 5 -16.14 -23.44 -15.53
N LYS A 6 -15.72 -24.14 -16.60
CA LYS A 6 -15.11 -23.47 -17.75
C LYS A 6 -15.99 -22.35 -18.32
N ASN A 7 -17.30 -22.55 -18.26
CA ASN A 7 -18.29 -21.56 -18.71
C ASN A 7 -18.33 -20.32 -17.82
N ASP A 8 -18.01 -20.46 -16.54
CA ASP A 8 -17.92 -19.34 -15.61
C ASP A 8 -16.64 -18.54 -15.84
N LEU A 9 -15.52 -19.22 -16.15
CA LEU A 9 -14.25 -18.54 -16.48
C LEU A 9 -14.38 -17.64 -17.73
N THR A 10 -15.26 -17.99 -18.68
CA THR A 10 -15.49 -17.12 -19.86
C THR A 10 -16.24 -15.82 -19.54
N LYS A 11 -16.88 -15.74 -18.38
CA LYS A 11 -17.59 -14.53 -17.90
C LYS A 11 -16.69 -13.61 -17.08
N ILE A 12 -15.50 -14.07 -16.74
CA ILE A 12 -14.51 -13.33 -15.94
C ILE A 12 -13.59 -12.58 -16.89
N LYS A 13 -13.40 -11.29 -16.65
CA LYS A 13 -12.59 -10.41 -17.49
C LYS A 13 -11.11 -10.83 -17.53
N GLU A 14 -10.54 -11.21 -16.38
CA GLU A 14 -9.15 -11.62 -16.23
C GLU A 14 -9.05 -12.90 -15.38
N PRO A 15 -9.39 -14.07 -15.93
CA PRO A 15 -9.48 -15.33 -15.16
C PRO A 15 -8.12 -15.77 -14.58
N LEU A 16 -7.01 -15.39 -15.19
CA LEU A 16 -5.67 -15.73 -14.69
C LEU A 16 -5.36 -15.14 -13.30
N ARG A 17 -6.08 -14.12 -12.86
CA ARG A 17 -5.97 -13.58 -11.48
C ARG A 17 -6.34 -14.60 -10.41
N TYR A 18 -7.08 -15.66 -10.79
CA TYR A 18 -7.69 -16.61 -9.86
C TYR A 18 -7.22 -18.06 -10.06
N THR A 19 -6.33 -18.30 -11.02
CA THR A 19 -5.93 -19.67 -11.36
C THR A 19 -4.77 -20.20 -10.53
N GLY A 20 -3.83 -19.33 -10.08
CA GLY A 20 -2.54 -19.77 -9.52
C GLY A 20 -1.64 -20.40 -10.57
N GLY A 21 -0.69 -21.21 -10.15
CA GLY A 21 0.26 -21.87 -11.04
C GLY A 21 1.35 -20.94 -11.56
N GLU A 22 1.64 -19.85 -10.84
CA GLU A 22 2.71 -18.92 -11.20
C GLU A 22 4.08 -19.54 -11.00
N TYR A 23 5.00 -19.14 -11.87
CA TYR A 23 6.41 -19.50 -11.66
C TYR A 23 6.90 -18.96 -10.31
N GLY A 24 7.45 -19.85 -9.49
CA GLY A 24 7.88 -19.50 -8.13
C GLY A 24 6.78 -19.58 -7.06
N GLU A 25 5.59 -20.01 -7.43
CA GLU A 25 4.56 -20.39 -6.47
C GLU A 25 5.04 -21.56 -5.60
N VAL A 26 4.72 -21.52 -4.31
CA VAL A 26 5.11 -22.57 -3.37
C VAL A 26 3.92 -23.47 -3.10
N ILE A 27 4.08 -24.76 -3.35
CA ILE A 27 3.10 -25.80 -2.98
C ILE A 27 3.78 -26.72 -1.96
N LYS A 28 3.10 -27.01 -0.85
CA LYS A 28 3.59 -27.90 0.22
C LYS A 28 2.70 -29.11 0.38
N ASN A 29 3.31 -30.22 0.82
CA ASN A 29 2.54 -31.42 1.15
C ASN A 29 1.72 -31.20 2.43
N GLU A 30 0.45 -31.64 2.40
CA GLU A 30 -0.48 -31.51 3.55
C GLU A 30 0.09 -32.06 4.86
N SER A 31 0.81 -33.18 4.80
CA SER A 31 1.40 -33.85 5.96
C SER A 31 2.54 -33.03 6.64
N GLU A 32 3.11 -32.05 5.94
CA GLU A 32 4.21 -31.24 6.45
C GLU A 32 3.71 -29.93 7.08
N ILE A 33 2.42 -29.59 6.94
CA ILE A 33 1.85 -28.33 7.34
C ILE A 33 1.33 -28.43 8.78
N GLN A 34 1.88 -27.58 9.64
CA GLN A 34 1.46 -27.44 11.03
C GLN A 34 0.62 -26.18 11.25
N ILE A 35 0.95 -25.11 10.53
CA ILE A 35 0.28 -23.80 10.59
C ILE A 35 -0.01 -23.33 9.17
N ARG A 36 -1.29 -23.01 8.90
CA ARG A 36 -1.73 -22.41 7.65
C ARG A 36 -1.99 -20.93 7.85
N VAL A 37 -1.48 -20.15 6.92
CA VAL A 37 -1.63 -18.70 6.91
C VAL A 37 -2.31 -18.25 5.61
N ALA A 38 -3.49 -17.67 5.72
CA ALA A 38 -4.11 -16.90 4.64
C ALA A 38 -3.43 -15.52 4.60
N LEU A 39 -2.58 -15.29 3.61
CA LEU A 39 -1.94 -14.00 3.38
C LEU A 39 -2.83 -13.17 2.47
N CYS A 40 -3.54 -12.22 3.07
CA CYS A 40 -4.58 -11.44 2.43
C CYS A 40 -4.08 -10.06 2.03
N TYR A 41 -4.31 -9.69 0.76
CA TYR A 41 -4.11 -8.34 0.29
C TYR A 41 -5.46 -7.74 -0.13
N PRO A 42 -5.95 -6.68 0.56
CA PRO A 42 -7.30 -6.17 0.35
C PRO A 42 -7.42 -5.29 -0.89
N ASN A 43 -6.84 -5.74 -1.99
CA ASN A 43 -6.94 -5.11 -3.31
C ASN A 43 -6.79 -6.20 -4.41
N LEU A 44 -6.92 -5.79 -5.68
CA LEU A 44 -6.81 -6.70 -6.80
C LEU A 44 -5.46 -7.41 -6.87
N TYR A 45 -5.44 -8.61 -7.46
CA TYR A 45 -4.25 -9.41 -7.73
C TYR A 45 -3.11 -8.60 -8.35
N ASP A 46 -3.41 -7.74 -9.36
CA ASP A 46 -2.42 -6.97 -10.11
C ASP A 46 -1.60 -6.04 -9.21
N ILE A 47 -2.24 -5.51 -8.16
CA ILE A 47 -1.62 -4.61 -7.20
C ILE A 47 -0.89 -5.42 -6.14
N GLY A 48 -1.54 -6.47 -5.63
CA GLY A 48 -0.96 -7.34 -4.61
C GLY A 48 0.31 -8.04 -5.07
N MET A 49 0.42 -8.44 -6.34
CA MET A 49 1.63 -9.01 -6.91
C MET A 49 2.79 -8.03 -7.00
N ASN A 50 2.51 -6.72 -6.94
CA ASN A 50 3.50 -5.64 -6.87
C ASN A 50 3.72 -5.14 -5.44
N ASN A 51 3.00 -5.67 -4.45
CA ASN A 51 3.15 -5.23 -3.07
C ASN A 51 4.37 -5.88 -2.40
N TYR A 52 5.30 -5.04 -1.91
CA TYR A 52 6.53 -5.51 -1.27
C TYR A 52 6.26 -6.38 -0.04
N THR A 53 5.42 -5.91 0.87
CA THR A 53 5.16 -6.59 2.14
C THR A 53 4.47 -7.92 1.95
N THR A 54 3.52 -8.01 1.03
CA THR A 54 2.85 -9.27 0.68
C THR A 54 3.84 -10.28 0.11
N MET A 55 4.67 -9.87 -0.84
CA MET A 55 5.66 -10.77 -1.47
C MET A 55 6.76 -11.17 -0.47
N TYR A 56 7.17 -10.25 0.39
CA TYR A 56 8.13 -10.52 1.46
C TYR A 56 7.59 -11.56 2.46
N LEU A 57 6.38 -11.34 2.99
CA LEU A 57 5.74 -12.27 3.93
C LEU A 57 5.48 -13.64 3.31
N TYR A 58 5.04 -13.68 2.04
CA TYR A 58 4.87 -14.94 1.33
C TYR A 58 6.16 -15.74 1.28
N SER A 59 7.26 -15.09 0.90
CA SER A 59 8.57 -15.75 0.81
C SER A 59 9.12 -16.11 2.19
N LEU A 60 8.98 -15.22 3.18
CA LEU A 60 9.42 -15.47 4.55
C LEU A 60 8.72 -16.69 5.14
N LEU A 61 7.40 -16.71 5.14
CA LEU A 61 6.61 -17.74 5.76
C LEU A 61 6.79 -19.10 5.06
N ASN A 62 6.81 -19.09 3.74
CA ASN A 62 7.01 -20.31 2.96
C ASN A 62 8.44 -20.87 3.01
N SER A 63 9.43 -20.05 3.38
CA SER A 63 10.79 -20.52 3.65
C SER A 63 10.91 -21.35 4.95
N LYS A 64 9.87 -21.36 5.78
CA LYS A 64 9.86 -22.01 7.09
C LYS A 64 9.22 -23.40 7.03
N LYS A 65 9.85 -24.35 7.72
CA LYS A 65 9.29 -25.70 7.87
C LYS A 65 8.01 -25.65 8.69
N GLY A 66 7.01 -26.41 8.32
CA GLY A 66 5.74 -26.50 9.02
C GLY A 66 4.76 -25.34 8.81
N ILE A 67 5.16 -24.26 8.16
CA ILE A 67 4.29 -23.12 7.84
C ILE A 67 3.98 -23.10 6.36
N TYR A 68 2.71 -22.90 6.01
CA TYR A 68 2.28 -22.72 4.65
C TYR A 68 1.42 -21.46 4.52
N ALA A 69 1.92 -20.48 3.77
CA ALA A 69 1.22 -19.24 3.47
C ALA A 69 0.65 -19.31 2.05
N GLU A 70 -0.64 -19.06 1.92
CA GLU A 70 -1.36 -19.02 0.66
C GLU A 70 -1.97 -17.63 0.46
N ARG A 71 -1.97 -17.14 -0.78
CA ARG A 71 -2.39 -15.76 -1.10
C ARG A 71 -3.90 -15.67 -1.31
N PHE A 72 -4.47 -14.61 -0.75
CA PHE A 72 -5.85 -14.17 -0.99
C PHE A 72 -5.84 -12.73 -1.49
N PHE A 73 -6.55 -12.47 -2.57
CA PHE A 73 -6.73 -11.12 -3.10
C PHE A 73 -8.20 -10.72 -3.09
N MET A 74 -8.46 -9.41 -3.01
CA MET A 74 -9.80 -8.90 -3.19
C MET A 74 -10.29 -9.28 -4.60
N PRO A 75 -11.45 -9.94 -4.74
CA PRO A 75 -11.99 -10.30 -6.05
C PRO A 75 -12.49 -9.06 -6.80
N ASP A 76 -12.42 -9.10 -8.15
CA ASP A 76 -13.10 -8.12 -8.97
C ASP A 76 -14.62 -8.36 -8.94
N LEU A 77 -15.41 -7.37 -9.33
CA LEU A 77 -16.88 -7.42 -9.24
C LEU A 77 -17.52 -8.56 -10.04
N ASP A 78 -16.89 -9.03 -11.10
CA ASP A 78 -17.39 -10.14 -11.92
C ASP A 78 -17.29 -11.48 -11.18
N ILE A 79 -16.13 -11.79 -10.59
CA ILE A 79 -15.94 -13.01 -9.80
C ILE A 79 -16.66 -12.90 -8.45
N GLU A 80 -16.75 -11.72 -7.82
CA GLU A 80 -17.53 -11.49 -6.61
C GLU A 80 -19.00 -11.91 -6.82
N LYS A 81 -19.63 -11.45 -7.90
CA LYS A 81 -21.00 -11.83 -8.27
C LYS A 81 -21.13 -13.33 -8.49
N LEU A 82 -20.13 -13.94 -9.10
CA LEU A 82 -20.11 -15.36 -9.38
C LEU A 82 -20.03 -16.20 -8.10
N LEU A 83 -19.17 -15.78 -7.15
CA LEU A 83 -19.06 -16.41 -5.83
C LEU A 83 -20.40 -16.32 -5.07
N ILE A 84 -21.02 -15.15 -5.04
CA ILE A 84 -22.32 -14.95 -4.38
C ILE A 84 -23.41 -15.81 -5.02
N ASN A 85 -23.54 -15.79 -6.36
CA ASN A 85 -24.57 -16.52 -7.07
C ASN A 85 -24.43 -18.04 -6.91
N ASN A 86 -23.20 -18.55 -6.82
CA ASN A 86 -22.92 -19.98 -6.64
C ASN A 86 -22.82 -20.39 -5.17
N ASN A 87 -23.09 -19.46 -4.23
CA ASN A 87 -22.95 -19.65 -2.77
C ASN A 87 -21.55 -20.18 -2.37
N GLN A 88 -20.51 -19.73 -3.06
CA GLN A 88 -19.12 -20.11 -2.84
C GLN A 88 -18.41 -19.06 -2.00
N ASN A 89 -17.44 -19.52 -1.18
CA ASN A 89 -16.60 -18.65 -0.38
C ASN A 89 -15.38 -18.17 -1.18
N LEU A 90 -14.77 -17.07 -0.71
CA LEU A 90 -13.47 -16.63 -1.20
C LEU A 90 -12.42 -17.72 -0.93
N PHE A 91 -11.48 -17.90 -1.84
CA PHE A 91 -10.52 -19.00 -1.83
C PHE A 91 -9.07 -18.53 -2.04
N SER A 92 -8.12 -19.32 -1.56
CA SER A 92 -6.70 -19.09 -1.77
C SER A 92 -6.27 -19.29 -3.22
N LEU A 93 -5.20 -18.59 -3.62
CA LEU A 93 -4.70 -18.69 -4.99
C LEU A 93 -3.98 -20.03 -5.25
N GLU A 94 -3.31 -20.60 -4.26
CA GLU A 94 -2.53 -21.83 -4.38
C GLU A 94 -3.42 -23.09 -4.40
N THR A 95 -4.05 -23.41 -3.27
CA THR A 95 -4.79 -24.68 -3.13
C THR A 95 -6.31 -24.56 -3.30
N LYS A 96 -6.82 -23.34 -3.53
CA LYS A 96 -8.27 -23.08 -3.64
C LYS A 96 -9.04 -23.39 -2.35
N LYS A 97 -8.37 -23.36 -1.19
CA LYS A 97 -9.02 -23.55 0.09
C LYS A 97 -9.72 -22.29 0.55
N GLU A 98 -10.80 -22.45 1.26
CA GLU A 98 -11.55 -21.37 1.91
C GLU A 98 -10.79 -20.83 3.12
N MET A 99 -10.99 -19.56 3.45
CA MET A 99 -10.24 -18.86 4.50
C MET A 99 -10.46 -19.47 5.89
N ASN A 100 -11.61 -20.06 6.17
CA ASN A 100 -11.90 -20.77 7.41
C ASN A 100 -11.07 -22.05 7.63
N CYS A 101 -10.34 -22.53 6.60
CA CYS A 101 -9.41 -23.65 6.72
C CYS A 101 -8.02 -23.25 7.20
N PHE A 102 -7.80 -21.99 7.53
CA PHE A 102 -6.52 -21.43 7.93
C PHE A 102 -6.49 -21.12 9.43
N ASP A 103 -5.30 -21.20 10.04
CA ASP A 103 -5.08 -20.81 11.44
C ASP A 103 -5.05 -19.28 11.59
N PHE A 104 -4.52 -18.59 10.60
CA PHE A 104 -4.40 -17.13 10.56
C PHE A 104 -4.88 -16.57 9.23
N ALA A 105 -5.47 -15.35 9.30
CA ALA A 105 -5.69 -14.48 8.16
C ALA A 105 -4.94 -13.16 8.38
N ILE A 106 -3.85 -12.95 7.65
CA ILE A 106 -2.99 -11.78 7.76
C ILE A 106 -3.32 -10.81 6.63
N PHE A 107 -3.92 -9.68 6.97
CA PHE A 107 -4.22 -8.60 6.02
C PHE A 107 -3.08 -7.58 6.02
N VAL A 108 -2.48 -7.35 4.86
CA VAL A 108 -1.45 -6.32 4.67
C VAL A 108 -2.15 -5.00 4.35
N LEU A 109 -1.98 -3.99 5.21
CA LEU A 109 -2.73 -2.74 5.20
C LEU A 109 -1.82 -1.53 4.97
N HIS A 110 -2.23 -0.61 4.11
CA HIS A 110 -1.51 0.63 3.79
C HIS A 110 -2.34 1.88 4.03
N ASP A 111 -3.68 1.77 3.94
CA ASP A 111 -4.61 2.89 4.09
C ASP A 111 -5.86 2.41 4.86
N GLU A 112 -6.44 3.26 5.69
CA GLU A 112 -7.64 2.97 6.47
C GLU A 112 -8.85 2.63 5.60
N ILE A 113 -8.90 3.13 4.38
CA ILE A 113 -9.98 2.85 3.43
C ILE A 113 -10.04 1.37 3.05
N GLU A 114 -8.90 0.67 3.11
CA GLU A 114 -8.82 -0.76 2.83
C GLU A 114 -9.65 -1.62 3.78
N TYR A 115 -10.06 -1.09 4.92
CA TYR A 115 -10.97 -1.78 5.86
C TYR A 115 -12.30 -2.20 5.22
N ILE A 116 -12.79 -1.42 4.26
CA ILE A 116 -14.01 -1.77 3.50
C ILE A 116 -13.78 -3.07 2.73
N ASN A 117 -12.62 -3.19 2.08
CA ASN A 117 -12.27 -4.39 1.33
C ASN A 117 -11.98 -5.59 2.26
N VAL A 118 -11.34 -5.35 3.41
CA VAL A 118 -11.15 -6.40 4.44
C VAL A 118 -12.50 -6.97 4.87
N ALA A 119 -13.44 -6.11 5.23
CA ALA A 119 -14.78 -6.54 5.63
C ALA A 119 -15.52 -7.27 4.48
N CYS A 120 -15.34 -6.82 3.23
CA CYS A 120 -15.86 -7.51 2.07
C CYS A 120 -15.26 -8.93 1.92
N MET A 121 -13.93 -9.06 2.03
CA MET A 121 -13.25 -10.36 1.94
C MET A 121 -13.69 -11.31 3.04
N LEU A 122 -13.83 -10.82 4.28
CA LEU A 122 -14.35 -11.61 5.41
C LEU A 122 -15.78 -12.05 5.17
N LYS A 123 -16.65 -11.15 4.68
CA LYS A 123 -18.04 -11.46 4.33
C LYS A 123 -18.12 -12.51 3.22
N LEU A 124 -17.33 -12.39 2.15
CA LEU A 124 -17.24 -13.38 1.08
C LEU A 124 -16.67 -14.73 1.55
N SER A 125 -15.89 -14.71 2.61
CA SER A 125 -15.35 -15.92 3.27
C SER A 125 -16.32 -16.51 4.30
N LYS A 126 -17.47 -15.88 4.55
CA LYS A 126 -18.44 -16.21 5.62
C LYS A 126 -17.80 -16.28 7.01
N ILE A 127 -16.80 -15.44 7.26
CA ILE A 127 -16.15 -15.32 8.56
C ILE A 127 -16.84 -14.21 9.33
N ASN A 128 -17.42 -14.58 10.48
CA ASN A 128 -17.95 -13.64 11.45
C ASN A 128 -17.02 -13.62 12.67
N ASN A 129 -16.56 -12.44 13.08
CA ASN A 129 -15.63 -12.29 14.21
C ASN A 129 -16.14 -12.83 15.55
N LYS A 130 -17.39 -13.26 15.61
CA LYS A 130 -18.00 -13.85 16.82
C LYS A 130 -17.92 -15.37 16.86
N ASP A 131 -17.50 -16.00 15.77
CA ASP A 131 -17.43 -17.46 15.68
C ASP A 131 -16.04 -17.94 16.11
N SER A 132 -15.96 -18.68 17.21
CA SER A 132 -14.73 -19.26 17.75
C SER A 132 -14.01 -20.29 16.84
N LYS A 133 -14.48 -20.46 15.61
CA LYS A 133 -13.98 -21.47 14.64
C LYS A 133 -13.25 -20.87 13.43
N GLY A 134 -13.11 -19.55 13.35
CA GLY A 134 -12.39 -18.88 12.25
C GLY A 134 -10.89 -18.74 12.50
N PRO A 135 -10.13 -18.26 11.51
CA PRO A 135 -8.72 -17.92 11.69
C PRO A 135 -8.56 -16.72 12.63
N ILE A 136 -7.41 -16.64 13.30
CA ILE A 136 -7.00 -15.41 14.01
C ILE A 136 -6.69 -14.33 12.97
N ILE A 137 -7.36 -13.18 13.08
CA ILE A 137 -7.27 -12.10 12.09
C ILE A 137 -6.21 -11.09 12.52
N ILE A 138 -5.20 -10.91 11.66
CA ILE A 138 -4.07 -10.01 11.91
C ILE A 138 -4.09 -8.87 10.88
N GLY A 139 -4.02 -7.61 11.36
CA GLY A 139 -3.72 -6.44 10.55
C GLY A 139 -2.20 -6.17 10.58
N MET A 140 -1.51 -6.37 9.45
CA MET A 140 -0.10 -5.99 9.29
C MET A 140 -0.03 -4.58 8.72
N ILE A 141 0.43 -3.62 9.52
CA ILE A 141 0.48 -2.20 9.17
C ILE A 141 1.92 -1.83 8.82
N ASP A 142 2.14 -1.43 7.59
CA ASP A 142 3.48 -1.08 7.07
C ASP A 142 3.69 0.46 7.02
N ASN A 143 2.62 1.23 6.96
CA ASN A 143 2.66 2.69 6.94
C ASN A 143 2.44 3.26 8.34
N PHE A 144 3.40 4.07 8.84
CA PHE A 144 3.36 4.67 10.18
C PHE A 144 2.37 5.82 10.32
N GLU A 145 1.89 6.39 9.22
CA GLU A 145 0.83 7.40 9.23
C GLU A 145 -0.57 6.78 9.42
N PHE A 146 -0.64 5.46 9.34
CA PHE A 146 -1.85 4.70 9.51
C PHE A 146 -2.30 4.75 10.96
N LYS A 147 -3.44 5.39 11.19
CA LYS A 147 -4.12 5.38 12.49
C LYS A 147 -5.21 4.33 12.45
N HIS A 148 -5.03 3.26 13.23
CA HIS A 148 -6.11 2.31 13.34
C HIS A 148 -7.25 2.92 14.17
N CYS A 149 -8.41 2.92 13.58
CA CYS A 149 -9.66 3.27 14.22
C CYS A 149 -10.12 2.12 15.13
N ASN A 150 -11.11 2.33 15.97
CA ASN A 150 -11.72 1.34 16.86
C ASN A 150 -12.27 0.11 16.10
N LEU A 151 -11.34 -0.70 15.54
CA LEU A 151 -11.62 -1.91 14.75
C LEU A 151 -11.44 -3.19 15.58
N ASP A 152 -11.57 -3.07 16.89
CA ASP A 152 -11.46 -4.15 17.87
C ASP A 152 -12.43 -5.31 17.57
N ASN A 153 -13.36 -5.12 16.65
CA ASN A 153 -14.32 -6.13 16.22
C ASN A 153 -13.93 -6.84 14.90
N ILE A 154 -12.88 -6.38 14.19
CA ILE A 154 -12.45 -6.97 12.92
C ILE A 154 -11.11 -7.71 13.09
N PHE A 155 -10.19 -7.12 13.82
CA PHE A 155 -8.84 -7.67 13.99
C PHE A 155 -8.60 -8.12 15.42
N ASP A 156 -8.08 -9.33 15.56
CA ASP A 156 -7.64 -9.86 16.85
C ASP A 156 -6.28 -9.29 17.26
N ILE A 157 -5.43 -8.99 16.27
CA ILE A 157 -4.05 -8.56 16.46
C ILE A 157 -3.69 -7.52 15.42
N PHE A 158 -2.97 -6.46 15.83
CA PHE A 158 -2.26 -5.56 14.93
C PHE A 158 -0.74 -5.71 15.09
N VAL A 159 -0.02 -5.71 13.96
CA VAL A 159 1.45 -5.74 13.91
C VAL A 159 1.93 -4.52 13.15
N TYR A 160 2.85 -3.76 13.74
CA TYR A 160 3.38 -2.53 13.18
C TYR A 160 4.81 -2.68 12.69
N GLY A 161 5.05 -2.38 11.42
CA GLY A 161 6.37 -2.21 10.79
C GLY A 161 7.23 -3.45 10.69
N ASN A 162 7.55 -4.13 11.80
CA ASN A 162 8.46 -5.26 11.80
C ASN A 162 7.80 -6.58 11.38
N LYS A 163 7.91 -6.92 10.11
CA LYS A 163 7.31 -8.11 9.51
C LYS A 163 7.84 -9.43 10.08
N SER A 164 9.08 -9.45 10.56
CA SER A 164 9.70 -10.67 11.11
C SER A 164 9.04 -11.13 12.42
N VAL A 165 8.41 -10.22 13.15
CA VAL A 165 7.64 -10.51 14.38
C VAL A 165 6.53 -11.54 14.12
N ILE A 166 5.92 -11.51 12.93
CA ILE A 166 4.89 -12.48 12.57
C ILE A 166 5.40 -13.90 12.72
N TYR A 167 6.55 -14.21 12.14
CA TYR A 167 7.13 -15.55 12.23
C TYR A 167 7.81 -15.80 13.57
N ASN A 168 8.72 -14.90 13.98
CA ASN A 168 9.63 -15.16 15.11
C ASN A 168 8.87 -15.25 16.45
N ASP A 169 7.78 -14.52 16.58
CA ASP A 169 7.06 -14.38 17.83
C ASP A 169 5.62 -14.91 17.74
N ILE A 170 4.81 -14.39 16.83
CA ILE A 170 3.38 -14.71 16.78
C ILE A 170 3.15 -16.17 16.40
N LEU A 171 3.66 -16.61 15.24
CA LEU A 171 3.44 -17.99 14.78
C LEU A 171 4.22 -19.00 15.63
N PHE A 172 5.41 -18.63 16.11
CA PHE A 172 6.18 -19.50 17.01
C PHE A 172 5.43 -19.77 18.31
N ARG A 173 4.94 -18.71 18.98
CA ARG A 173 4.14 -18.86 20.22
C ARG A 173 2.84 -19.63 19.97
N TYR A 174 2.24 -19.48 18.78
CA TYR A 174 1.06 -20.26 18.42
C TYR A 174 1.36 -21.76 18.30
N GLY A 175 2.51 -22.13 17.76
CA GLY A 175 2.96 -23.52 17.74
C GLY A 175 3.09 -24.11 19.15
N VAL A 176 3.63 -23.33 20.10
CA VAL A 176 3.70 -23.71 21.52
C VAL A 176 2.29 -23.84 22.13
N TYR A 177 1.42 -22.86 21.90
CA TYR A 177 0.03 -22.87 22.34
C TYR A 177 -0.70 -24.14 21.86
N LYS A 178 -0.62 -24.47 20.57
CA LYS A 178 -1.22 -25.69 20.01
C LYS A 178 -0.68 -26.96 20.70
N SER A 179 0.63 -27.02 20.90
CA SER A 179 1.27 -28.20 21.49
C SER A 179 0.90 -28.43 22.98
N GLN A 180 0.71 -27.34 23.73
CA GLN A 180 0.38 -27.37 25.15
C GLN A 180 -1.12 -27.32 25.44
N LYS A 181 -1.96 -27.21 24.41
CA LYS A 181 -3.44 -27.09 24.53
C LYS A 181 -3.88 -25.94 25.45
N LEU A 182 -3.18 -24.80 25.39
CA LEU A 182 -3.52 -23.60 26.14
C LEU A 182 -4.79 -22.93 25.61
N SER A 183 -5.38 -21.99 26.37
CA SER A 183 -6.52 -21.23 25.89
C SER A 183 -6.09 -20.15 24.89
N ILE A 184 -6.97 -19.77 23.96
CA ILE A 184 -6.70 -18.68 23.02
C ILE A 184 -6.42 -17.36 23.76
N SER A 185 -7.06 -17.14 24.90
CA SER A 185 -6.84 -15.97 25.75
C SER A 185 -5.39 -15.93 26.26
N ASP A 186 -4.85 -17.05 26.74
CA ASP A 186 -3.47 -17.14 27.21
C ASP A 186 -2.48 -16.84 26.08
N TYR A 187 -2.79 -17.33 24.88
CA TYR A 187 -2.00 -17.02 23.70
C TYR A 187 -2.01 -15.52 23.39
N LEU A 188 -3.20 -14.89 23.34
CA LEU A 188 -3.34 -13.46 23.06
C LEU A 188 -2.64 -12.59 24.13
N TYR A 189 -2.75 -12.94 25.41
CA TYR A 189 -2.00 -12.29 26.49
C TYR A 189 -0.49 -12.40 26.28
N SER A 190 0.00 -13.58 25.86
CA SER A 190 1.43 -13.79 25.64
C SER A 190 2.01 -12.92 24.54
N ILE A 191 1.27 -12.70 23.45
CA ILE A 191 1.74 -11.88 22.31
C ILE A 191 1.57 -10.38 22.56
N ASN A 192 0.64 -9.95 23.41
CA ASN A 192 0.48 -8.53 23.73
C ASN A 192 1.71 -7.93 24.41
N SER A 193 2.61 -8.75 24.99
CA SER A 193 3.88 -8.29 25.54
C SER A 193 4.92 -7.88 24.49
N ILE A 194 4.72 -8.22 23.23
CA ILE A 194 5.66 -7.92 22.13
C ILE A 194 5.57 -6.44 21.75
N GLU A 195 6.72 -5.78 21.54
CA GLU A 195 6.82 -4.32 21.38
C GLU A 195 5.92 -3.77 20.27
N ASN A 196 5.91 -4.39 19.09
CA ASN A 196 5.21 -3.89 17.89
C ASN A 196 3.87 -4.61 17.64
N VAL A 197 3.30 -5.22 18.67
CA VAL A 197 2.06 -5.97 18.60
C VAL A 197 1.04 -5.36 19.54
N VAL A 198 -0.18 -5.16 19.03
CA VAL A 198 -1.34 -4.74 19.81
C VAL A 198 -2.42 -5.80 19.71
N VAL A 199 -2.94 -6.20 20.85
CA VAL A 199 -4.13 -7.06 20.95
C VAL A 199 -5.27 -6.21 21.49
N PRO A 200 -6.18 -5.72 20.62
CA PRO A 200 -7.16 -4.68 20.99
C PRO A 200 -8.03 -5.05 22.19
N CYS A 201 -8.44 -6.30 22.31
CA CYS A 201 -9.27 -6.77 23.42
C CYS A 201 -8.55 -6.78 24.79
N ILE A 202 -7.19 -6.65 24.80
CA ILE A 202 -6.40 -6.67 26.04
C ILE A 202 -5.94 -5.26 26.40
N ASP A 203 -5.41 -4.51 25.43
CA ASP A 203 -4.84 -3.19 25.68
C ASP A 203 -5.01 -2.27 24.46
N SER A 204 -6.09 -1.53 24.47
CA SER A 204 -6.36 -0.52 23.44
C SER A 204 -5.45 0.72 23.52
N ASN A 205 -4.81 0.98 24.67
CA ASN A 205 -3.96 2.17 24.89
C ASN A 205 -2.51 1.96 24.48
N LYS A 206 -2.00 0.72 24.44
CA LYS A 206 -0.64 0.39 23.95
C LYS A 206 -0.34 0.95 22.56
N LYS A 207 -1.35 1.16 21.81
CA LYS A 207 -1.47 1.72 20.51
C LYS A 207 -0.71 3.05 20.31
N ILE A 208 -0.96 4.00 21.20
CA ILE A 208 -0.43 5.39 21.12
C ILE A 208 1.09 5.41 21.37
N GLU A 209 1.59 4.50 22.21
CA GLU A 209 3.02 4.43 22.51
C GLU A 209 3.85 3.89 21.35
N ILE A 210 3.31 2.96 20.58
CA ILE A 210 3.98 2.35 19.42
C ILE A 210 4.14 3.37 18.31
N GLU A 211 3.10 4.14 18.00
CA GLU A 211 3.13 5.17 16.95
C GLU A 211 4.25 6.20 17.18
N ASN A 212 4.54 6.55 18.43
CA ASN A 212 5.57 7.51 18.77
C ASN A 212 7.02 6.96 18.75
N LYS A 213 7.19 5.63 18.91
CA LYS A 213 8.51 4.97 19.00
C LYS A 213 9.02 4.41 17.67
N LEU A 214 8.13 4.05 16.75
CA LEU A 214 8.47 3.31 15.51
C LEU A 214 9.19 4.13 14.43
N GLN A 215 9.17 5.45 14.50
CA GLN A 215 9.88 6.33 13.55
C GLN A 215 11.41 6.13 13.50
N ARG A 216 12.01 5.22 14.30
CA ARG A 216 13.46 5.23 14.58
C ARG A 216 14.27 3.99 14.15
N LYS A 217 13.68 2.89 13.66
CA LYS A 217 14.48 1.71 13.27
C LYS A 217 14.04 1.12 11.93
N ILE A 218 14.71 1.54 10.87
CA ILE A 218 14.73 0.80 9.61
C ILE A 218 15.59 -0.44 9.87
N GLN A 219 14.98 -1.63 9.89
CA GLN A 219 15.72 -2.89 9.96
C GLN A 219 16.08 -3.35 8.55
N ASP A 220 17.31 -3.81 8.38
CA ASP A 220 17.75 -4.47 7.14
C ASP A 220 16.93 -5.74 6.94
N GLU A 221 16.04 -5.75 5.97
CA GLU A 221 15.23 -6.92 5.62
C GLU A 221 15.97 -7.81 4.63
N LYS A 222 15.84 -9.12 4.82
CA LYS A 222 16.44 -10.11 3.91
C LYS A 222 15.72 -10.08 2.56
N ILE A 223 16.47 -10.00 1.48
CA ILE A 223 15.91 -10.22 0.13
C ILE A 223 15.81 -11.73 -0.12
N PHE A 224 14.62 -12.20 -0.45
CA PHE A 224 14.39 -13.59 -0.82
C PHE A 224 14.79 -13.80 -2.28
N PRO A 225 15.42 -14.94 -2.60
CA PRO A 225 15.95 -15.17 -3.94
C PRO A 225 14.87 -15.45 -4.99
N MET A 226 13.64 -15.63 -4.56
CA MET A 226 12.48 -15.95 -5.41
C MET A 226 11.21 -15.35 -4.85
N ILE A 227 10.36 -14.84 -5.73
CA ILE A 227 8.97 -14.46 -5.49
C ILE A 227 8.12 -15.04 -6.62
N PRO A 228 6.80 -15.22 -6.44
CA PRO A 228 5.92 -15.62 -7.52
C PRO A 228 5.92 -14.60 -8.66
N VAL A 229 5.97 -15.09 -9.89
CA VAL A 229 5.94 -14.27 -11.11
C VAL A 229 4.59 -14.41 -11.78
N SER A 230 3.88 -13.31 -11.95
CA SER A 230 2.54 -13.31 -12.53
C SER A 230 2.51 -13.91 -13.94
N ASN A 231 1.53 -14.77 -14.20
CA ASN A 231 1.26 -15.33 -15.52
C ASN A 231 0.54 -14.31 -16.45
N ILE A 232 0.13 -13.16 -15.94
CA ILE A 232 -0.58 -12.13 -16.69
C ILE A 232 0.43 -11.19 -17.35
N SER A 233 0.59 -11.26 -18.64
CA SER A 233 1.59 -10.45 -19.38
C SER A 233 1.33 -8.94 -19.36
N SER A 234 0.08 -8.52 -19.18
CA SER A 234 -0.29 -7.10 -19.05
C SER A 234 0.13 -6.49 -17.71
N ILE A 235 0.38 -7.31 -16.69
CA ILE A 235 0.89 -6.85 -15.40
C ILE A 235 2.38 -6.56 -15.55
N ASN A 236 2.74 -5.29 -15.41
CA ASN A 236 4.13 -4.87 -15.36
C ASN A 236 4.69 -5.10 -13.95
N GLN A 237 4.89 -6.38 -13.59
CA GLN A 237 5.40 -6.74 -12.28
C GLN A 237 6.78 -6.16 -12.03
N ARG A 238 6.99 -5.64 -10.82
CA ARG A 238 8.24 -5.01 -10.40
C ARG A 238 8.85 -5.79 -9.24
N LEU A 239 10.17 -5.85 -9.23
CA LEU A 239 10.90 -6.25 -8.03
C LEU A 239 11.02 -5.04 -7.12
N ASN A 240 10.19 -4.98 -6.10
CA ASN A 240 10.30 -3.96 -5.07
C ASN A 240 11.45 -4.32 -4.13
N ILE A 241 12.44 -3.46 -4.03
CA ILE A 241 13.69 -3.67 -3.30
C ILE A 241 13.78 -2.62 -2.20
N LYS A 242 13.79 -3.06 -0.96
CA LYS A 242 14.10 -2.17 0.15
C LYS A 242 15.59 -1.86 0.15
N TYR A 243 15.93 -0.56 0.14
CA TYR A 243 17.33 -0.14 0.18
C TYR A 243 17.94 -0.50 1.53
N ASN A 244 19.21 -0.96 1.49
CA ASN A 244 20.00 -1.17 2.69
C ASN A 244 21.44 -0.72 2.49
N SER A 245 22.14 -0.44 3.57
CA SER A 245 23.50 0.12 3.54
C SER A 245 24.60 -0.86 3.07
N ASN A 246 24.33 -2.17 3.11
CA ASN A 246 25.29 -3.17 2.61
C ASN A 246 25.14 -3.36 1.09
N ILE A 247 25.70 -2.46 0.32
CA ILE A 247 25.56 -2.38 -1.14
C ILE A 247 26.05 -3.64 -1.85
N LEU A 248 27.14 -4.27 -1.39
CA LEU A 248 27.67 -5.48 -2.02
C LEU A 248 26.69 -6.66 -1.87
N LYS A 249 26.18 -6.87 -0.68
CA LYS A 249 25.19 -7.91 -0.42
C LYS A 249 23.89 -7.61 -1.18
N LEU A 250 23.42 -6.36 -1.13
CA LEU A 250 22.23 -5.92 -1.85
C LEU A 250 22.35 -6.19 -3.35
N TYR A 251 23.49 -5.85 -3.96
CA TYR A 251 23.77 -6.14 -5.37
C TYR A 251 23.68 -7.64 -5.67
N GLN A 252 24.34 -8.49 -4.86
CA GLN A 252 24.33 -9.95 -5.06
C GLN A 252 22.93 -10.54 -4.96
N ASP A 253 22.15 -10.10 -3.97
CA ASP A 253 20.78 -10.57 -3.75
C ASP A 253 19.87 -10.15 -4.92
N ILE A 254 19.99 -8.91 -5.41
CA ILE A 254 19.25 -8.42 -6.58
C ILE A 254 19.59 -9.25 -7.83
N ILE A 255 20.87 -9.47 -8.11
CA ILE A 255 21.29 -10.29 -9.26
C ILE A 255 20.70 -11.69 -9.20
N LYS A 256 20.71 -12.32 -8.02
CA LYS A 256 20.12 -13.64 -7.81
C LYS A 256 18.61 -13.63 -8.05
N LEU A 257 17.93 -12.60 -7.55
CA LEU A 257 16.49 -12.45 -7.73
C LEU A 257 16.11 -12.23 -9.20
N ILE A 258 16.86 -11.40 -9.94
CA ILE A 258 16.67 -11.20 -11.38
C ILE A 258 16.85 -12.51 -12.14
N LYS A 259 17.94 -13.26 -11.84
CA LYS A 259 18.22 -14.54 -12.51
C LYS A 259 17.10 -15.57 -12.28
N ASN A 260 16.54 -15.60 -11.09
CA ASN A 260 15.52 -16.58 -10.73
C ASN A 260 14.13 -16.22 -11.26
N THR A 261 13.80 -14.92 -11.34
CA THR A 261 12.45 -14.47 -11.72
C THR A 261 12.34 -14.04 -13.17
N GLY A 262 13.43 -13.64 -13.81
CA GLY A 262 13.41 -13.00 -15.12
C GLY A 262 12.87 -11.57 -15.12
N ILE A 263 12.44 -11.02 -13.97
CA ILE A 263 11.88 -9.68 -13.88
C ILE A 263 13.02 -8.66 -13.96
N THR A 264 12.93 -7.73 -14.92
CA THR A 264 13.94 -6.71 -15.20
C THR A 264 13.50 -5.30 -14.80
N ASN A 265 12.33 -5.18 -14.17
CA ASN A 265 11.79 -3.92 -13.69
C ASN A 265 12.00 -3.82 -12.18
N LEU A 266 12.94 -2.98 -11.75
CA LEU A 266 13.28 -2.78 -10.34
C LEU A 266 12.67 -1.50 -9.82
N ASN A 267 12.16 -1.54 -8.60
CA ASN A 267 11.68 -0.37 -7.89
C ASN A 267 12.29 -0.33 -6.48
N PHE A 268 13.16 0.66 -6.24
CA PHE A 268 13.73 0.85 -4.92
C PHE A 268 12.78 1.63 -4.02
N ILE A 269 12.56 1.12 -2.82
CA ILE A 269 11.72 1.72 -1.78
C ILE A 269 12.59 2.05 -0.56
N ASP A 270 12.15 3.02 0.25
CA ASP A 270 12.81 3.46 1.49
C ASP A 270 14.28 3.86 1.28
N VAL A 271 14.56 4.53 0.16
CA VAL A 271 15.91 5.01 -0.14
C VAL A 271 16.23 6.19 0.77
N THR A 272 17.32 6.06 1.52
CA THR A 272 17.88 7.14 2.35
C THR A 272 18.61 8.16 1.46
N ASN A 273 19.01 9.30 2.03
CA ASN A 273 19.76 10.37 1.32
C ASN A 273 21.20 9.98 0.93
N ASP A 274 21.55 8.69 0.96
CA ASP A 274 22.85 8.19 0.50
C ASP A 274 22.88 8.02 -1.02
N TYR A 275 22.86 9.12 -1.73
CA TYR A 275 22.83 9.16 -3.20
C TYR A 275 24.08 8.55 -3.83
N THR A 276 25.23 8.67 -3.16
CA THR A 276 26.52 8.15 -3.69
C THR A 276 26.52 6.63 -3.76
N SER A 277 26.18 5.96 -2.66
CA SER A 277 26.08 4.49 -2.63
C SER A 277 24.99 3.96 -3.55
N MET A 278 23.86 4.65 -3.59
CA MET A 278 22.75 4.30 -4.50
C MET A 278 23.17 4.40 -5.97
N LEU A 279 23.87 5.46 -6.35
CA LEU A 279 24.38 5.65 -7.71
C LEU A 279 25.40 4.56 -8.08
N MET A 280 26.29 4.19 -7.15
CA MET A 280 27.25 3.10 -7.36
C MET A 280 26.52 1.76 -7.60
N LEU A 281 25.50 1.46 -6.81
CA LEU A 281 24.65 0.27 -7.00
C LEU A 281 24.00 0.26 -8.39
N ILE A 282 23.38 1.37 -8.80
CA ILE A 282 22.72 1.51 -10.10
C ILE A 282 23.70 1.32 -11.25
N LYS A 283 24.89 1.97 -11.18
CA LYS A 283 25.94 1.82 -12.19
C LYS A 283 26.36 0.36 -12.34
N ASN A 284 26.57 -0.36 -11.22
CA ASN A 284 26.95 -1.78 -11.24
C ASN A 284 25.82 -2.67 -11.79
N LEU A 285 24.58 -2.43 -11.41
CA LEU A 285 23.42 -3.16 -11.92
C LEU A 285 23.26 -2.96 -13.44
N LYS A 286 23.35 -1.72 -13.92
CA LYS A 286 23.27 -1.39 -15.36
C LYS A 286 24.44 -1.96 -16.16
N LYS A 287 25.63 -2.04 -15.58
CA LYS A 287 26.78 -2.70 -16.22
C LYS A 287 26.53 -4.20 -16.42
N SER A 288 25.90 -4.87 -15.46
CA SER A 288 25.58 -6.30 -15.55
C SER A 288 24.36 -6.59 -16.40
N TYR A 289 23.36 -5.70 -16.38
CA TYR A 289 22.08 -5.80 -17.10
C TYR A 289 21.69 -4.44 -17.67
N PRO A 290 22.17 -4.08 -18.88
CA PRO A 290 21.96 -2.74 -19.47
C PRO A 290 20.49 -2.37 -19.69
N PHE A 291 19.63 -3.38 -19.88
CA PHE A 291 18.20 -3.22 -20.17
C PHE A 291 17.31 -3.11 -18.92
N LEU A 292 17.88 -3.13 -17.71
CA LEU A 292 17.09 -2.97 -16.48
C LEU A 292 16.35 -1.64 -16.49
N LYS A 293 15.06 -1.70 -16.19
CA LYS A 293 14.27 -0.53 -15.85
C LYS A 293 14.38 -0.31 -14.34
N ILE A 294 14.87 0.83 -13.94
CA ILE A 294 15.07 1.15 -12.52
C ILE A 294 14.23 2.39 -12.18
N THR A 295 13.39 2.26 -11.18
CA THR A 295 12.64 3.36 -10.57
C THR A 295 12.99 3.45 -9.09
N ILE A 296 12.84 4.63 -8.51
CA ILE A 296 13.05 4.88 -7.08
C ILE A 296 11.81 5.61 -6.57
N GLN A 297 11.16 4.98 -5.61
CA GLN A 297 9.94 5.53 -5.03
C GLN A 297 10.27 6.78 -4.20
N ASN A 298 9.44 7.80 -4.32
CA ASN A 298 9.54 9.06 -3.56
C ASN A 298 10.90 9.79 -3.68
N LEU A 299 11.70 9.49 -4.71
CA LEU A 299 12.91 10.26 -4.96
C LEU A 299 12.53 11.68 -5.38
N LEU A 300 12.88 12.66 -4.55
CA LEU A 300 12.75 14.07 -4.90
C LEU A 300 13.92 14.49 -5.78
N PHE A 301 13.63 15.40 -6.73
CA PHE A 301 14.66 15.92 -7.60
C PHE A 301 15.54 16.94 -6.86
N SER A 302 16.84 16.75 -6.94
CA SER A 302 17.87 17.65 -6.43
C SER A 302 19.12 17.58 -7.29
N GLN A 303 20.06 18.49 -7.09
CA GLN A 303 21.35 18.44 -7.78
C GLN A 303 22.11 17.14 -7.46
N ASP A 304 22.06 16.69 -6.23
CA ASP A 304 22.74 15.45 -5.79
C ASP A 304 22.07 14.20 -6.39
N ALA A 305 20.78 14.25 -6.67
CA ALA A 305 20.04 13.15 -7.28
C ALA A 305 20.14 13.15 -8.84
N LEU A 306 20.67 14.20 -9.47
CA LEU A 306 20.67 14.36 -10.93
C LEU A 306 21.30 13.19 -11.66
N GLU A 307 22.45 12.69 -11.19
CA GLU A 307 23.11 11.53 -11.82
C GLU A 307 22.24 10.27 -11.73
N ILE A 308 21.54 10.05 -10.63
CA ILE A 308 20.61 8.93 -10.47
C ILE A 308 19.48 9.03 -11.49
N TYR A 309 18.86 10.21 -11.62
CA TYR A 309 17.81 10.45 -12.61
C TYR A 309 18.28 10.19 -14.04
N THR A 310 19.52 10.57 -14.34
CA THR A 310 20.13 10.38 -15.68
C THR A 310 20.43 8.91 -15.94
N TYR A 311 21.10 8.22 -15.03
CA TYR A 311 21.46 6.81 -15.18
C TYR A 311 20.26 5.86 -15.20
N THR A 312 19.21 6.16 -14.46
CA THR A 312 17.97 5.38 -14.47
C THR A 312 17.08 5.68 -15.69
N GLY A 313 17.30 6.81 -16.35
CA GLY A 313 16.41 7.34 -17.39
C GLY A 313 15.14 8.00 -16.82
N MET A 314 15.03 8.14 -15.51
CA MET A 314 13.89 8.81 -14.88
C MET A 314 13.79 10.29 -15.23
N ILE A 315 14.90 10.91 -15.68
CA ILE A 315 14.92 12.32 -16.09
C ILE A 315 13.91 12.61 -17.22
N SER A 316 13.67 11.66 -18.11
CA SER A 316 12.70 11.80 -19.21
C SER A 316 11.26 11.45 -18.81
N SER A 317 11.04 10.97 -17.61
CA SER A 317 9.73 10.62 -17.06
C SER A 317 9.13 11.79 -16.26
N ASN A 318 8.25 11.53 -15.32
CA ASN A 318 7.71 12.53 -14.41
C ASN A 318 8.76 12.91 -13.37
N ILE A 319 9.15 14.16 -13.30
CA ILE A 319 9.95 14.73 -12.21
C ILE A 319 8.99 15.30 -11.18
N ASN A 320 9.01 14.73 -9.98
CA ASN A 320 8.08 15.10 -8.92
C ASN A 320 8.76 16.07 -7.93
N PHE A 321 8.04 17.12 -7.63
CA PHE A 321 8.34 18.05 -6.53
C PHE A 321 7.18 18.02 -5.55
N GLU A 322 7.46 18.19 -4.27
CA GLU A 322 6.43 18.26 -3.24
C GLU A 322 6.59 19.54 -2.43
N ILE A 323 5.49 20.22 -2.19
CA ILE A 323 5.44 21.45 -1.37
C ILE A 323 4.22 21.42 -0.44
N PHE A 324 4.35 22.12 0.69
CA PHE A 324 3.28 22.35 1.66
C PHE A 324 2.89 23.81 1.62
N SER A 325 1.59 24.10 1.55
CA SER A 325 1.09 25.48 1.44
C SER A 325 1.55 26.40 2.57
N LYS A 326 1.64 25.86 3.79
CA LYS A 326 2.03 26.61 5.00
C LYS A 326 3.54 26.82 5.16
N SER A 327 4.38 25.97 4.58
CA SER A 327 5.84 26.02 4.76
C SER A 327 6.56 26.85 3.70
N ILE A 328 5.84 27.63 2.89
CA ILE A 328 6.39 28.36 1.75
C ILE A 328 7.29 29.53 2.24
N LYS A 329 8.55 29.19 2.55
CA LYS A 329 9.61 30.19 2.73
C LYS A 329 10.22 30.55 1.39
N ARG A 330 10.57 31.81 1.21
CA ARG A 330 11.16 32.32 -0.06
C ARG A 330 12.36 31.48 -0.53
N LYS A 331 13.25 31.10 0.39
CA LYS A 331 14.43 30.27 0.09
C LYS A 331 14.08 28.89 -0.48
N GLU A 332 13.02 28.25 0.02
CA GLU A 332 12.57 26.93 -0.47
C GLU A 332 11.97 27.05 -1.88
N LEU A 333 11.25 28.15 -2.15
CA LEU A 333 10.70 28.44 -3.47
C LEU A 333 11.81 28.67 -4.49
N ASP A 334 12.83 29.45 -4.13
CA ASP A 334 13.97 29.71 -5.00
C ASP A 334 14.72 28.41 -5.34
N TYR A 335 14.95 27.55 -4.34
CA TYR A 335 15.55 26.22 -4.52
C TYR A 335 14.75 25.31 -5.46
N ILE A 336 13.42 25.27 -5.31
CA ILE A 336 12.55 24.47 -6.19
C ILE A 336 12.59 25.02 -7.61
N MET A 337 12.58 26.32 -7.79
CA MET A 337 12.69 26.96 -9.11
C MET A 337 14.01 26.62 -9.80
N GLU A 338 15.14 26.70 -9.10
CA GLU A 338 16.46 26.32 -9.60
C GLU A 338 16.51 24.83 -9.95
N SER A 339 15.92 23.97 -9.12
CA SER A 339 15.85 22.54 -9.35
C SER A 339 14.99 22.18 -10.58
N ILE A 340 13.89 22.88 -10.82
CA ILE A 340 13.06 22.72 -12.01
C ILE A 340 13.85 23.13 -13.28
N GLU A 341 14.56 24.24 -13.23
CA GLU A 341 15.41 24.66 -14.36
C GLU A 341 16.52 23.64 -14.65
N LEU A 342 17.16 23.14 -13.61
CA LEU A 342 18.18 22.10 -13.74
C LEU A 342 17.59 20.81 -14.36
N ALA A 343 16.42 20.40 -13.92
CA ALA A 343 15.73 19.23 -14.48
C ALA A 343 15.44 19.43 -15.99
N ILE A 344 14.91 20.59 -16.37
CA ILE A 344 14.58 20.90 -17.77
C ILE A 344 15.84 20.94 -18.64
N LYS A 345 16.93 21.59 -18.19
CA LYS A 345 18.21 21.63 -18.88
C LYS A 345 18.79 20.22 -19.12
N ASN A 346 18.49 19.27 -18.24
CA ASN A 346 18.93 17.88 -18.35
C ASN A 346 17.93 16.95 -19.05
N GLY A 347 16.88 17.50 -19.68
CA GLY A 347 15.99 16.73 -20.55
C GLY A 347 14.68 16.27 -19.91
N ALA A 348 14.27 16.86 -18.81
CA ALA A 348 12.96 16.61 -18.23
C ALA A 348 11.83 16.98 -19.21
N LYS A 349 10.89 16.07 -19.42
CA LYS A 349 9.73 16.26 -20.31
C LYS A 349 8.44 16.53 -19.56
N LYS A 350 8.38 16.17 -18.28
CA LYS A 350 7.19 16.34 -17.44
C LYS A 350 7.61 16.76 -16.05
N ILE A 351 7.09 17.88 -15.60
CA ILE A 351 7.24 18.39 -14.24
C ILE A 351 5.90 18.23 -13.54
N HIS A 352 5.90 17.54 -12.43
CA HIS A 352 4.71 17.33 -11.61
C HIS A 352 4.93 17.91 -10.22
N LEU A 353 4.07 18.82 -9.81
CA LEU A 353 4.09 19.45 -8.50
C LEU A 353 2.97 18.89 -7.65
N LYS A 354 3.32 18.17 -6.61
CA LYS A 354 2.39 17.75 -5.55
C LYS A 354 2.33 18.86 -4.50
N VAL A 355 1.13 19.31 -4.19
CA VAL A 355 0.89 20.41 -3.27
C VAL A 355 -0.01 19.93 -2.15
N ASN A 356 0.48 19.93 -0.93
CA ASN A 356 -0.30 19.61 0.25
C ASN A 356 -0.96 20.89 0.78
N ILE A 357 -2.29 20.88 0.85
CA ILE A 357 -3.16 21.98 1.32
C ILE A 357 -4.06 21.48 2.46
N GLY A 358 -4.70 22.42 3.16
CA GLY A 358 -5.63 22.08 4.23
C GLY A 358 -4.97 21.92 5.60
N CYS A 359 -3.73 22.40 5.78
CA CYS A 359 -3.08 22.42 7.09
C CYS A 359 -3.94 23.16 8.12
N ILE A 360 -3.84 22.75 9.38
CA ILE A 360 -4.36 23.52 10.52
C ILE A 360 -3.72 24.91 10.50
N ASP A 361 -4.51 25.99 10.58
CA ASP A 361 -4.10 27.40 10.49
C ASP A 361 -3.63 27.88 9.10
N GLU A 362 -3.89 27.15 8.02
CA GLU A 362 -3.66 27.62 6.66
C GLU A 362 -4.60 28.78 6.33
N THR A 363 -4.04 29.91 5.91
CA THR A 363 -4.79 31.13 5.56
C THR A 363 -4.98 31.27 4.05
N TYR A 364 -5.94 32.08 3.62
CA TYR A 364 -6.07 32.46 2.21
C TYR A 364 -4.87 33.21 1.65
N HIS A 365 -4.11 33.91 2.52
CA HIS A 365 -2.87 34.55 2.14
C HIS A 365 -1.78 33.52 1.76
N ASP A 366 -1.72 32.38 2.46
CA ASP A 366 -0.81 31.30 2.11
C ASP A 366 -1.18 30.67 0.75
N LEU A 367 -2.48 30.46 0.49
CA LEU A 367 -2.96 29.98 -0.79
C LEU A 367 -2.71 31.00 -1.92
N GLU A 368 -2.76 32.29 -1.65
CA GLU A 368 -2.42 33.33 -2.61
C GLU A 368 -0.95 33.32 -2.96
N LYS A 369 -0.05 33.26 -1.98
CA LYS A 369 1.39 33.08 -2.21
C LYS A 369 1.69 31.82 -3.02
N LEU A 370 1.03 30.72 -2.65
CA LEU A 370 1.13 29.44 -3.36
C LEU A 370 0.70 29.59 -4.84
N SER A 371 -0.45 30.19 -5.11
CA SER A 371 -0.95 30.38 -6.47
C SER A 371 -0.03 31.25 -7.31
N CYS A 372 0.52 32.34 -6.74
CA CYS A 372 1.54 33.17 -7.38
C CYS A 372 2.80 32.37 -7.72
N PHE A 373 3.25 31.49 -6.83
CA PHE A 373 4.41 30.65 -7.07
C PHE A 373 4.18 29.65 -8.19
N ILE A 374 3.03 28.94 -8.16
CA ILE A 374 2.66 27.98 -9.21
C ILE A 374 2.58 28.67 -10.58
N ASN A 375 2.02 29.88 -10.66
CA ASN A 375 1.97 30.66 -11.89
C ASN A 375 3.37 31.02 -12.40
N LYS A 376 4.31 31.42 -11.51
CA LYS A 376 5.70 31.68 -11.88
C LYS A 376 6.40 30.42 -12.43
N ILE A 377 6.19 29.25 -11.83
CA ILE A 377 6.71 27.99 -12.37
C ILE A 377 6.16 27.75 -13.76
N LYS A 378 4.86 27.93 -13.96
CA LYS A 378 4.23 27.75 -15.26
C LYS A 378 4.81 28.68 -16.32
N GLU A 379 4.94 29.97 -16.03
CA GLU A 379 5.54 30.94 -16.93
C GLU A 379 6.94 30.49 -17.36
N LYS A 380 7.75 30.05 -16.41
CA LYS A 380 9.11 29.55 -16.69
C LYS A 380 9.12 28.28 -17.52
N VAL A 381 8.28 27.31 -17.18
CA VAL A 381 8.18 26.05 -17.92
C VAL A 381 7.62 26.27 -19.33
N SER A 382 6.70 27.22 -19.51
CA SER A 382 6.08 27.52 -20.82
C SER A 382 7.05 28.01 -21.89
N ILE A 383 8.22 28.51 -21.48
CA ILE A 383 9.32 28.85 -22.41
C ILE A 383 9.80 27.61 -23.17
N TYR A 384 9.63 26.44 -22.59
CA TYR A 384 10.05 25.14 -23.14
C TYR A 384 8.83 24.39 -23.68
N SER A 385 8.53 24.54 -24.96
CA SER A 385 7.32 23.98 -25.62
C SER A 385 7.17 22.44 -25.48
N THR A 386 8.24 21.72 -25.18
CA THR A 386 8.27 20.25 -25.05
C THR A 386 8.02 19.75 -23.63
N VAL A 387 7.97 20.65 -22.64
CA VAL A 387 7.83 20.28 -21.22
C VAL A 387 6.38 20.46 -20.78
N LYS A 388 5.80 19.38 -20.24
CA LYS A 388 4.45 19.42 -19.65
C LYS A 388 4.55 19.73 -18.16
N PHE A 389 3.73 20.65 -17.68
CA PHE A 389 3.59 20.98 -16.27
C PHE A 389 2.21 20.63 -15.77
N SER A 390 2.16 19.98 -14.62
CA SER A 390 0.90 19.62 -13.94
C SER A 390 1.03 19.76 -12.43
N VAL A 391 -0.09 20.04 -11.77
CA VAL A 391 -0.19 20.20 -10.32
C VAL A 391 -1.24 19.24 -9.77
N LYS A 392 -0.92 18.54 -8.68
CA LYS A 392 -1.89 17.73 -7.91
C LYS A 392 -1.99 18.31 -6.50
N PHE A 393 -3.18 18.74 -6.13
CA PHE A 393 -3.48 19.15 -4.77
C PHE A 393 -3.91 17.93 -3.97
N CYS A 394 -3.24 17.72 -2.83
CA CYS A 394 -3.55 16.70 -1.84
C CYS A 394 -3.96 17.39 -0.53
N TYR A 395 -4.81 16.75 0.24
CA TYR A 395 -5.27 17.31 1.50
C TYR A 395 -4.49 16.70 2.67
N GLU A 396 -4.12 17.54 3.63
CA GLU A 396 -3.49 17.05 4.84
C GLU A 396 -4.49 16.34 5.75
N VAL A 397 -3.97 15.36 6.49
CA VAL A 397 -4.74 14.60 7.46
C VAL A 397 -5.26 15.51 8.56
N GLY A 398 -6.58 15.50 8.81
CA GLY A 398 -7.20 16.33 9.85
C GLY A 398 -7.64 17.73 9.37
N CYS A 399 -7.62 17.98 8.04
CA CYS A 399 -8.15 19.22 7.48
C CYS A 399 -9.65 19.39 7.77
N ASN A 400 -10.09 20.64 7.98
CA ASN A 400 -11.52 20.95 8.10
C ASN A 400 -12.17 20.89 6.71
N ILE A 401 -13.08 19.92 6.52
CA ILE A 401 -13.70 19.61 5.24
C ILE A 401 -14.57 20.74 4.72
N GLU A 402 -15.27 21.47 5.59
CA GLU A 402 -16.15 22.58 5.18
C GLU A 402 -15.37 23.71 4.49
N ASN A 403 -14.12 23.92 4.87
CA ASN A 403 -13.28 24.94 4.26
C ASN A 403 -12.59 24.48 2.97
N ILE A 404 -12.56 23.17 2.68
CA ILE A 404 -11.86 22.62 1.49
C ILE A 404 -12.52 23.09 0.20
N GLU A 405 -13.83 23.01 0.09
CA GLU A 405 -14.58 23.41 -1.12
C GLU A 405 -14.36 24.90 -1.46
N LEU A 406 -14.28 25.75 -0.43
CA LEU A 406 -13.98 27.17 -0.60
C LEU A 406 -12.53 27.40 -1.07
N LYS A 407 -11.59 26.66 -0.50
CA LYS A 407 -10.17 26.70 -0.89
C LYS A 407 -9.95 26.20 -2.33
N GLU A 408 -10.63 25.11 -2.71
CA GLU A 408 -10.63 24.64 -4.09
C GLU A 408 -11.14 25.69 -5.07
N LYS A 409 -12.29 26.31 -4.75
CA LYS A 409 -12.87 27.36 -5.58
C LYS A 409 -11.89 28.51 -5.75
N PHE A 410 -11.27 28.96 -4.66
CA PHE A 410 -10.26 30.02 -4.70
C PHE A 410 -9.08 29.65 -5.59
N LEU A 411 -8.52 28.45 -5.46
CA LEU A 411 -7.40 27.99 -6.28
C LEU A 411 -7.79 27.82 -7.75
N LYS A 412 -8.99 27.32 -8.05
CA LYS A 412 -9.53 27.22 -9.40
C LYS A 412 -9.60 28.59 -10.09
N GLU A 413 -10.03 29.63 -9.36
CA GLU A 413 -10.09 31.00 -9.87
C GLU A 413 -8.69 31.60 -10.15
N LYS A 414 -7.69 31.29 -9.30
CA LYS A 414 -6.33 31.82 -9.41
C LYS A 414 -5.44 31.08 -10.42
N LEU A 415 -5.77 29.84 -10.78
CA LEU A 415 -4.96 28.94 -11.60
C LEU A 415 -5.60 28.59 -12.95
N ASN A 416 -6.37 29.51 -13.53
CA ASN A 416 -7.22 29.29 -14.71
C ASN A 416 -6.58 28.67 -15.95
N ASN A 417 -5.24 28.67 -16.06
CA ASN A 417 -4.54 28.19 -17.25
C ASN A 417 -3.54 27.06 -16.97
N ILE A 418 -3.64 26.35 -15.85
CA ILE A 418 -2.74 25.30 -15.45
C ILE A 418 -3.49 23.96 -15.47
N SER A 419 -2.84 22.90 -15.92
CA SER A 419 -3.37 21.54 -15.74
C SER A 419 -3.20 21.15 -14.27
N PHE A 420 -4.30 21.06 -13.54
CA PHE A 420 -4.28 20.64 -12.15
C PHE A 420 -5.43 19.67 -11.85
N SER A 421 -5.25 18.91 -10.79
CA SER A 421 -6.26 18.03 -10.20
C SER A 421 -6.26 18.15 -8.69
N PHE A 422 -7.38 17.88 -8.08
CA PHE A 422 -7.51 17.73 -6.62
C PHE A 422 -7.63 16.24 -6.28
N GLU A 423 -7.20 15.88 -5.08
CA GLU A 423 -7.55 14.60 -4.49
C GLU A 423 -9.09 14.53 -4.33
N ASP A 424 -9.67 13.31 -4.42
CA ASP A 424 -11.11 13.18 -4.27
C ASP A 424 -11.55 13.53 -2.84
N ILE A 425 -12.36 14.57 -2.71
CA ILE A 425 -12.85 15.04 -1.41
C ILE A 425 -13.66 13.98 -0.65
N ASN A 426 -14.34 13.07 -1.35
CA ASN A 426 -15.11 12.02 -0.70
C ASN A 426 -14.18 10.97 -0.05
N LEU A 427 -12.99 10.76 -0.63
CA LEU A 427 -11.93 9.95 -0.03
C LEU A 427 -11.42 10.57 1.26
N VAL A 428 -11.13 11.87 1.21
CA VAL A 428 -10.66 12.62 2.36
C VAL A 428 -11.72 12.61 3.46
N LYS A 429 -12.99 12.79 3.10
CA LYS A 429 -14.13 12.66 4.03
C LYS A 429 -14.17 11.26 4.65
N LEU A 430 -14.05 10.22 3.84
CA LEU A 430 -14.08 8.85 4.33
C LEU A 430 -12.91 8.56 5.28
N ARG A 431 -11.69 8.95 4.92
CA ARG A 431 -10.52 8.83 5.79
C ARG A 431 -10.70 9.59 7.11
N SER A 432 -11.25 10.81 7.05
CA SER A 432 -11.53 11.62 8.23
C SER A 432 -12.53 10.95 9.17
N ILE A 433 -13.63 10.43 8.62
CA ILE A 433 -14.66 9.72 9.39
C ILE A 433 -14.08 8.45 10.03
N LEU A 434 -13.31 7.67 9.29
CA LEU A 434 -12.64 6.46 9.79
C LEU A 434 -11.65 6.76 10.94
N LYS A 435 -11.13 7.98 11.03
CA LYS A 435 -10.21 8.44 12.10
C LYS A 435 -10.92 9.07 13.30
N THR A 436 -12.23 9.29 13.24
CA THR A 436 -12.98 9.98 14.29
C THR A 436 -13.30 9.02 15.45
N PRO A 437 -12.90 9.32 16.70
CA PRO A 437 -12.97 8.36 17.82
C PRO A 437 -14.39 7.91 18.21
N ASN A 438 -15.41 8.72 17.93
CA ASN A 438 -16.79 8.50 18.38
C ASN A 438 -17.73 7.90 17.32
N VAL A 439 -17.21 7.55 16.15
CA VAL A 439 -17.99 6.95 15.06
C VAL A 439 -18.04 5.44 15.24
N ASN A 440 -19.21 4.85 15.06
CA ASN A 440 -19.34 3.39 15.00
C ASN A 440 -18.81 2.88 13.67
N ILE A 441 -17.50 2.74 13.59
CA ILE A 441 -16.76 2.32 12.40
C ILE A 441 -17.25 0.97 11.85
N PRO A 442 -17.47 -0.09 12.66
CA PRO A 442 -17.99 -1.35 12.16
C PRO A 442 -19.32 -1.18 11.42
N ALA A 443 -20.26 -0.41 11.98
CA ALA A 443 -21.55 -0.17 11.33
C ALA A 443 -21.40 0.62 10.01
N LEU A 444 -20.47 1.57 9.95
CA LEU A 444 -20.15 2.32 8.74
C LEU A 444 -19.59 1.40 7.65
N ILE A 445 -18.64 0.53 8.01
CA ILE A 445 -18.01 -0.42 7.08
C ILE A 445 -19.07 -1.40 6.56
N ASP A 446 -19.91 -1.96 7.43
CA ASP A 446 -20.99 -2.86 7.04
C ASP A 446 -21.96 -2.19 6.06
N LYS A 447 -22.29 -0.93 6.31
CA LYS A 447 -23.17 -0.14 5.44
C LYS A 447 -22.49 0.11 4.08
N ALA A 448 -21.19 0.43 4.05
CA ALA A 448 -20.42 0.63 2.84
C ALA A 448 -20.36 -0.68 2.01
N VAL A 449 -20.03 -1.79 2.65
CA VAL A 449 -19.98 -3.12 2.00
C VAL A 449 -21.34 -3.51 1.43
N ASN A 450 -22.43 -3.31 2.19
CA ASN A 450 -23.79 -3.63 1.77
C ASN A 450 -24.27 -2.73 0.62
N SER A 451 -23.79 -1.49 0.55
CA SER A 451 -24.04 -0.58 -0.57
C SER A 451 -23.20 -0.90 -1.80
N GLY A 452 -22.35 -1.92 -1.74
CA GLY A 452 -21.50 -2.35 -2.86
C GLY A 452 -20.32 -1.42 -3.10
N ILE A 453 -19.88 -0.65 -2.09
CA ILE A 453 -18.67 0.16 -2.20
C ILE A 453 -17.46 -0.76 -2.14
N ARG A 454 -16.55 -0.60 -3.09
CA ARG A 454 -15.26 -1.31 -3.19
C ARG A 454 -14.16 -0.30 -3.46
N VAL A 455 -12.98 -0.58 -2.91
CA VAL A 455 -11.83 0.32 -3.03
C VAL A 455 -10.77 -0.38 -3.89
N TYR A 456 -10.71 -0.04 -5.17
CA TYR A 456 -9.71 -0.58 -6.09
C TYR A 456 -8.75 0.52 -6.48
N ASN A 457 -7.46 0.34 -6.22
CA ASN A 457 -6.38 1.28 -6.54
C ASN A 457 -6.40 2.62 -5.78
N GLU A 458 -5.26 3.32 -5.87
CA GLU A 458 -5.13 4.72 -5.44
C GLU A 458 -6.04 5.69 -6.25
N ASN A 459 -6.49 5.25 -7.43
CA ASN A 459 -7.51 5.92 -8.23
C ASN A 459 -8.81 5.15 -8.07
N LEU A 460 -9.56 5.52 -7.08
CA LEU A 460 -10.82 4.93 -6.69
C LEU A 460 -11.88 5.09 -7.79
N ASP A 461 -12.19 4.02 -8.47
CA ASP A 461 -13.51 3.82 -9.08
C ASP A 461 -14.55 3.57 -7.97
N LEU A 462 -14.57 4.50 -7.04
CA LEU A 462 -15.67 4.61 -6.10
C LEU A 462 -16.87 5.08 -6.89
N ASP A 463 -17.97 4.37 -6.75
CA ASP A 463 -19.26 4.86 -7.17
C ASP A 463 -19.59 6.10 -6.29
N LEU A 464 -19.16 7.27 -6.79
CA LEU A 464 -19.27 8.56 -6.09
C LEU A 464 -20.71 8.86 -5.65
N LEU A 465 -21.69 8.36 -6.40
CA LEU A 465 -23.10 8.45 -6.05
C LEU A 465 -23.45 7.65 -4.80
N LYS A 466 -22.91 6.43 -4.68
CA LYS A 466 -23.13 5.57 -3.51
C LYS A 466 -22.45 6.13 -2.27
N LEU A 467 -21.24 6.68 -2.44
CA LEU A 467 -20.52 7.36 -1.36
C LEU A 467 -21.27 8.60 -0.87
N LYS A 468 -21.74 9.46 -1.79
CA LYS A 468 -22.54 10.63 -1.42
C LYS A 468 -23.80 10.22 -0.65
N LYS A 469 -24.49 9.17 -1.10
CA LYS A 469 -25.68 8.65 -0.41
C LYS A 469 -25.31 8.13 0.99
N LEU A 470 -24.19 7.42 1.12
CA LEU A 470 -23.69 6.95 2.42
C LEU A 470 -23.43 8.12 3.38
N PHE A 471 -22.81 9.20 2.91
CA PHE A 471 -22.54 10.38 3.73
C PHE A 471 -23.82 11.11 4.14
N MET A 472 -24.77 11.30 3.21
CA MET A 472 -26.07 11.92 3.53
C MET A 472 -26.85 11.14 4.59
N GLU A 473 -26.65 9.82 4.65
CA GLU A 473 -27.30 8.97 5.65
C GLU A 473 -26.52 8.92 6.99
N LEU A 474 -25.29 9.42 7.04
CA LEU A 474 -24.46 9.52 8.26
C LEU A 474 -24.59 10.91 8.92
N GLU A 475 -24.92 11.94 8.15
CA GLU A 475 -25.18 13.30 8.65
C GLU A 475 -26.58 13.45 9.28
N MET A 476 -27.43 12.43 9.19
CA MET A 476 -28.72 12.32 9.90
C MET A 476 -28.58 11.47 11.16
#